data_fd2603ab2f9c999bd269cfa74cf39adb
#
_entry.id   fd2603ab2f9c999bd269cfa74cf39adb
#
_cell.length_a   1.000
_cell.length_b   1.000
_cell.length_c   1.000
_cell.angle_alpha   90.00
_cell.angle_beta   90.00
_cell.angle_gamma   90.00
#
_symmetry.space_group_name_H-M   'P 1'
#
loop_
_entity.id
_entity.type
_entity.pdbx_description
1 polymer ?
#
loop_
_entity_poly.entity_id
_entity_poly.type
_entity_poly.pdbx_seq_one_letter_code
_entity_poly.pdbx_strand_id
1 'polypeptide(L)'
;MSILNVEHLSHVFGDRAIFQDVSFRLLKGEHIGLVGANGEGKSTFMNIITGKLMPDEGKVEWAKNVNVGYLDQHTVLEKGMTIREVLKSAFAPLFEMEERMNHICDNMGDADEAQMNTMMEELGTIQDLLMAHDFYVIDSKVEEVGRALGLDEIGMDRDVTELSGGQRTKVLLGKLLLQKPDILLLDEPTNYLDVQHIEWLKRYLQEYENAFILISHDIPFLNSVINLIYHMENQRLDRYVGDYDKFQEVYAVKKAQLEAAYKRQQQEIAELEDFVARNKARVSTRNMAMSRQKKLDKMEVIELAKEKPKPEFHFLEARTPGKYIFETKDLIIGYDEPLSRPLNLTMERGQKAVLVGANGIGKTTLLKSILGLTPALSGSVELGDYLSIGYFEQEMAPGNTTTCLDEIWKEFPSYTQYQVRSALAKCGLTTKHIESQVRVLSGGEQAKVRLCKLINRETNVLLLDEPTNHLDVDAKEELKRALKAYKGSILLICHEPDFYEGLATDVWDCRDWALRLS
;
A
#
# COMPACT_ATOMS: atom_id res chain seq x y z
N MET A 1 19.78 7.66 20.84
CA MET A 1 20.25 6.27 20.97
C MET A 1 19.67 5.48 19.81
N SER A 2 20.46 4.62 19.15
CA SER A 2 19.94 3.81 18.04
C SER A 2 19.02 2.72 18.59
N ILE A 3 17.84 2.57 18.01
CA ILE A 3 16.85 1.57 18.42
C ILE A 3 16.95 0.34 17.52
N LEU A 4 17.20 0.56 16.22
CA LEU A 4 17.47 -0.47 15.22
C LEU A 4 18.73 -0.12 14.45
N ASN A 5 19.60 -1.08 14.28
CA ASN A 5 20.79 -0.99 13.45
C ASN A 5 20.83 -2.19 12.50
N VAL A 6 20.93 -1.91 11.21
CA VAL A 6 21.10 -2.92 10.16
C VAL A 6 22.40 -2.63 9.45
N GLU A 7 23.28 -3.63 9.39
CA GLU A 7 24.62 -3.49 8.81
C GLU A 7 24.85 -4.55 7.73
N HIS A 8 25.32 -4.08 6.58
CA HIS A 8 25.75 -4.92 5.44
C HIS A 8 24.73 -5.95 5.01
N LEU A 9 23.44 -5.55 5.00
CA LEU A 9 22.33 -6.44 4.65
C LEU A 9 22.37 -6.77 3.16
N SER A 10 22.41 -8.07 2.84
CA SER A 10 22.22 -8.59 1.49
C SER A 10 21.16 -9.67 1.50
N HIS A 11 20.28 -9.68 0.49
CA HIS A 11 19.24 -10.69 0.35
C HIS A 11 18.87 -10.94 -1.10
N VAL A 12 18.68 -12.23 -1.45
CA VAL A 12 18.42 -12.70 -2.80
C VAL A 12 17.22 -13.64 -2.81
N PHE A 13 16.28 -13.43 -3.70
CA PHE A 13 15.20 -14.38 -3.99
C PHE A 13 15.50 -15.12 -5.31
N GLY A 14 15.93 -16.37 -5.22
CA GLY A 14 16.39 -17.14 -6.40
C GLY A 14 17.55 -16.41 -7.08
N ASP A 15 17.39 -16.01 -8.33
CA ASP A 15 18.43 -15.29 -9.08
C ASP A 15 18.34 -13.75 -8.97
N ARG A 16 17.40 -13.23 -8.16
CA ARG A 16 17.18 -11.78 -8.03
C ARG A 16 17.72 -11.27 -6.71
N ALA A 17 18.80 -10.48 -6.77
CA ALA A 17 19.22 -9.68 -5.63
C ALA A 17 18.18 -8.58 -5.33
N ILE A 18 17.73 -8.52 -4.08
CA ILE A 18 16.82 -7.50 -3.57
C ILE A 18 17.60 -6.41 -2.87
N PHE A 19 18.57 -6.81 -2.05
CA PHE A 19 19.48 -5.92 -1.34
C PHE A 19 20.92 -6.34 -1.58
N GLN A 20 21.80 -5.34 -1.71
CA GLN A 20 23.21 -5.54 -1.84
C GLN A 20 23.93 -4.54 -0.94
N ASP A 21 24.50 -5.03 0.16
CA ASP A 21 25.28 -4.24 1.12
C ASP A 21 24.54 -3.02 1.67
N VAL A 22 23.29 -3.22 2.12
CA VAL A 22 22.40 -2.17 2.61
C VAL A 22 22.63 -1.95 4.11
N SER A 23 22.75 -0.69 4.53
CA SER A 23 22.81 -0.30 5.93
C SER A 23 21.66 0.65 6.26
N PHE A 24 21.05 0.45 7.44
CA PHE A 24 19.90 1.23 7.89
C PHE A 24 20.00 1.50 9.39
N ARG A 25 19.56 2.66 9.81
CA ARG A 25 19.57 3.05 11.21
C ARG A 25 18.29 3.80 11.58
N LEU A 26 17.68 3.41 12.69
CA LEU A 26 16.53 4.08 13.28
C LEU A 26 16.88 4.64 14.65
N LEU A 27 16.61 5.91 14.88
CA LEU A 27 16.77 6.59 16.15
C LEU A 27 15.41 6.77 16.84
N LYS A 28 15.42 7.01 18.16
CA LYS A 28 14.21 7.30 18.91
C LYS A 28 13.54 8.57 18.39
N GLY A 29 12.23 8.51 18.15
CA GLY A 29 11.44 9.65 17.66
C GLY A 29 11.64 9.98 16.19
N GLU A 30 12.34 9.16 15.40
CA GLU A 30 12.39 9.33 13.95
C GLU A 30 11.12 8.79 13.30
N HIS A 31 10.52 9.60 12.44
CA HIS A 31 9.36 9.26 11.62
C HIS A 31 9.81 9.03 10.19
N ILE A 32 9.99 7.76 9.82
CA ILE A 32 10.62 7.36 8.56
C ILE A 32 9.58 6.97 7.54
N GLY A 33 9.66 7.57 6.34
CA GLY A 33 9.02 7.06 5.13
C GLY A 33 9.95 6.14 4.37
N LEU A 34 9.55 4.89 4.16
CA LEU A 34 10.26 3.94 3.30
C LEU A 34 9.64 3.99 1.91
N VAL A 35 10.33 4.62 0.96
CA VAL A 35 9.83 4.87 -0.39
C VAL A 35 10.61 4.09 -1.45
N GLY A 36 9.99 3.82 -2.57
CA GLY A 36 10.56 3.09 -3.69
C GLY A 36 9.47 2.48 -4.56
N ALA A 37 9.77 2.13 -5.80
CA ALA A 37 8.82 1.50 -6.70
C ALA A 37 8.33 0.14 -6.17
N ASN A 38 7.22 -0.35 -6.71
CA ASN A 38 6.75 -1.69 -6.39
C ASN A 38 7.77 -2.74 -6.81
N GLY A 39 7.95 -3.76 -5.95
CA GLY A 39 8.93 -4.82 -6.17
C GLY A 39 10.39 -4.45 -5.84
N GLU A 40 10.70 -3.27 -5.29
CA GLU A 40 12.04 -2.93 -4.81
C GLU A 40 12.42 -3.62 -3.49
N GLY A 41 11.46 -4.24 -2.81
CA GLY A 41 11.72 -5.00 -1.59
C GLY A 41 11.30 -4.31 -0.29
N LYS A 42 10.45 -3.27 -0.33
CA LYS A 42 9.99 -2.56 0.88
C LYS A 42 9.41 -3.51 1.94
N SER A 43 8.44 -4.33 1.56
CA SER A 43 7.83 -5.33 2.48
C SER A 43 8.81 -6.44 2.85
N THR A 44 9.75 -6.80 1.95
CA THR A 44 10.85 -7.74 2.26
C THR A 44 11.74 -7.18 3.35
N PHE A 45 12.10 -5.90 3.28
CA PHE A 45 12.88 -5.23 4.32
C PHE A 45 12.15 -5.24 5.66
N MET A 46 10.84 -4.93 5.67
CA MET A 46 10.01 -5.01 6.88
C MET A 46 10.00 -6.42 7.47
N ASN A 47 9.89 -7.46 6.65
CA ASN A 47 9.93 -8.86 7.10
C ASN A 47 11.30 -9.25 7.65
N ILE A 48 12.39 -8.73 7.09
CA ILE A 48 13.74 -8.99 7.61
C ILE A 48 13.95 -8.33 8.97
N ILE A 49 13.62 -7.04 9.12
CA ILE A 49 13.80 -6.34 10.40
C ILE A 49 12.89 -6.88 11.50
N THR A 50 11.73 -7.44 11.16
CA THR A 50 10.82 -8.11 12.12
C THR A 50 11.22 -9.57 12.43
N GLY A 51 12.23 -10.09 11.76
CA GLY A 51 12.70 -11.47 11.96
C GLY A 51 11.84 -12.55 11.29
N LYS A 52 10.83 -12.17 10.50
CA LYS A 52 10.00 -13.11 9.74
C LYS A 52 10.75 -13.73 8.57
N LEU A 53 11.75 -13.01 8.07
CA LEU A 53 12.62 -13.45 6.99
C LEU A 53 14.08 -13.26 7.42
N MET A 54 14.89 -14.30 7.26
CA MET A 54 16.31 -14.21 7.54
C MET A 54 17.04 -13.62 6.34
N PRO A 55 17.95 -12.64 6.53
CA PRO A 55 18.83 -12.17 5.47
C PRO A 55 19.86 -13.23 5.08
N ASP A 56 20.38 -13.17 3.86
CA ASP A 56 21.47 -14.05 3.43
C ASP A 56 22.82 -13.60 4.03
N GLU A 57 23.03 -12.28 4.13
CA GLU A 57 24.21 -11.67 4.76
C GLU A 57 23.79 -10.43 5.54
N GLY A 58 24.66 -10.04 6.50
CA GLY A 58 24.47 -8.85 7.30
C GLY A 58 23.87 -9.13 8.67
N LYS A 59 23.60 -8.07 9.42
CA LYS A 59 23.19 -8.13 10.81
C LYS A 59 22.04 -7.15 11.07
N VAL A 60 21.04 -7.62 11.79
CA VAL A 60 19.92 -6.80 12.30
C VAL A 60 19.98 -6.81 13.82
N GLU A 61 20.16 -5.65 14.41
CA GLU A 61 20.27 -5.50 15.86
C GLU A 61 19.24 -4.52 16.39
N TRP A 62 18.36 -5.02 17.26
CA TRP A 62 17.44 -4.20 18.04
C TRP A 62 18.05 -3.83 19.39
N ALA A 63 17.75 -2.65 19.89
CA ALA A 63 18.08 -2.28 21.26
C ALA A 63 17.35 -3.22 22.24
N LYS A 64 17.90 -3.38 23.43
CA LYS A 64 17.29 -4.24 24.47
C LYS A 64 15.97 -3.63 24.94
N ASN A 65 14.99 -4.50 25.21
CA ASN A 65 13.67 -4.15 25.77
C ASN A 65 12.86 -3.19 24.90
N VAL A 66 12.97 -3.30 23.57
CA VAL A 66 12.17 -2.51 22.61
C VAL A 66 10.95 -3.32 22.21
N ASN A 67 9.78 -2.72 22.34
CA ASN A 67 8.53 -3.29 21.85
C ASN A 67 8.29 -2.83 20.41
N VAL A 68 8.24 -3.80 19.48
CA VAL A 68 8.04 -3.56 18.05
C VAL A 68 6.64 -3.97 17.67
N GLY A 69 5.85 -3.02 17.19
CA GLY A 69 4.53 -3.29 16.64
C GLY A 69 4.57 -3.29 15.12
N TYR A 70 4.08 -4.36 14.49
CA TYR A 70 4.03 -4.50 13.04
C TYR A 70 2.61 -4.78 12.56
N LEU A 71 2.10 -3.92 11.67
CA LEU A 71 0.83 -4.17 11.00
C LEU A 71 1.04 -5.24 9.93
N ASP A 72 0.72 -6.48 10.27
CA ASP A 72 0.77 -7.62 9.36
C ASP A 72 -0.62 -7.94 8.83
N GLN A 73 -0.81 -7.77 7.54
CA GLN A 73 -2.07 -8.07 6.85
C GLN A 73 -2.44 -9.57 6.86
N HIS A 74 -1.47 -10.44 7.13
CA HIS A 74 -1.65 -11.89 7.18
C HIS A 74 -1.87 -12.44 8.60
N THR A 75 -1.92 -11.57 9.61
CA THR A 75 -2.19 -12.00 10.99
C THR A 75 -3.56 -12.67 11.08
N VAL A 76 -3.58 -13.90 11.57
CA VAL A 76 -4.81 -14.64 11.80
C VAL A 76 -5.40 -14.19 13.14
N LEU A 77 -6.64 -13.68 13.09
CA LEU A 77 -7.40 -13.36 14.28
C LEU A 77 -8.03 -14.65 14.85
N GLU A 78 -8.05 -14.77 16.17
CA GLU A 78 -8.60 -15.94 16.86
C GLU A 78 -10.12 -16.03 16.64
N LYS A 79 -10.60 -17.25 16.37
CA LYS A 79 -12.02 -17.51 16.18
C LYS A 79 -12.80 -17.34 17.49
N GLY A 80 -13.96 -16.71 17.40
CA GLY A 80 -14.84 -16.51 18.53
C GLY A 80 -14.55 -15.26 19.36
N MET A 81 -13.58 -14.42 18.95
CA MET A 81 -13.38 -13.10 19.53
C MET A 81 -14.19 -12.03 18.80
N THR A 82 -14.74 -11.10 19.57
CA THR A 82 -15.36 -9.90 19.04
C THR A 82 -14.30 -8.82 18.70
N ILE A 83 -14.66 -7.83 17.89
CA ILE A 83 -13.79 -6.68 17.60
C ILE A 83 -13.33 -6.03 18.92
N ARG A 84 -14.23 -5.82 19.86
CA ARG A 84 -13.96 -5.24 21.19
C ARG A 84 -12.91 -6.04 21.95
N GLU A 85 -13.04 -7.37 22.00
CA GLU A 85 -12.10 -8.24 22.69
C GLU A 85 -10.72 -8.23 22.04
N VAL A 86 -10.64 -8.21 20.71
CA VAL A 86 -9.36 -8.07 19.99
C VAL A 86 -8.69 -6.73 20.31
N LEU A 87 -9.44 -5.62 20.36
CA LEU A 87 -8.88 -4.33 20.72
C LEU A 87 -8.42 -4.30 22.18
N LYS A 88 -9.22 -4.85 23.12
CA LYS A 88 -8.85 -5.00 24.53
C LYS A 88 -7.60 -5.85 24.74
N SER A 89 -7.37 -6.85 23.88
CA SER A 89 -6.17 -7.69 23.97
C SER A 89 -4.85 -6.91 23.77
N ALA A 90 -4.91 -5.66 23.29
CA ALA A 90 -3.76 -4.75 23.29
C ALA A 90 -3.22 -4.47 24.70
N PHE A 91 -4.07 -4.59 25.71
CA PHE A 91 -3.78 -4.34 27.11
C PHE A 91 -3.70 -5.62 27.95
N ALA A 92 -3.51 -6.78 27.32
CA ALA A 92 -3.46 -8.09 28.00
C ALA A 92 -2.56 -8.10 29.24
N PRO A 93 -1.33 -7.53 29.25
CA PRO A 93 -0.50 -7.48 30.45
C PRO A 93 -1.13 -6.74 31.63
N LEU A 94 -1.97 -5.71 31.36
CA LEU A 94 -2.64 -4.96 32.43
C LEU A 94 -3.82 -5.77 33.01
N PHE A 95 -4.53 -6.53 32.17
CA PHE A 95 -5.58 -7.43 32.64
C PHE A 95 -5.00 -8.59 33.45
N GLU A 96 -3.85 -9.14 33.07
CA GLU A 96 -3.13 -10.15 33.86
C GLU A 96 -2.70 -9.60 35.24
N MET A 97 -2.27 -8.34 35.31
CA MET A 97 -1.99 -7.65 36.57
C MET A 97 -3.24 -7.48 37.42
N GLU A 98 -4.37 -7.13 36.82
CA GLU A 98 -5.66 -7.02 37.53
C GLU A 98 -6.09 -8.39 38.10
N GLU A 99 -6.01 -9.47 37.31
CA GLU A 99 -6.30 -10.82 37.78
C GLU A 99 -5.37 -11.22 38.93
N ARG A 100 -4.09 -10.89 38.84
CA ARG A 100 -3.13 -11.11 39.91
C ARG A 100 -3.50 -10.33 41.18
N MET A 101 -3.92 -9.07 41.01
CA MET A 101 -4.40 -8.24 42.12
C MET A 101 -5.62 -8.86 42.80
N ASN A 102 -6.62 -9.31 42.03
CA ASN A 102 -7.82 -9.95 42.56
C ASN A 102 -7.46 -11.26 43.30
N HIS A 103 -6.56 -12.08 42.73
CA HIS A 103 -6.10 -13.31 43.34
C HIS A 103 -5.38 -13.02 44.70
N ILE A 104 -4.60 -11.95 44.81
CA ILE A 104 -3.97 -11.53 46.06
C ILE A 104 -5.04 -11.14 47.07
N CYS A 105 -6.04 -10.35 46.68
CA CYS A 105 -7.12 -9.95 47.57
C CYS A 105 -7.94 -11.13 48.11
N ASP A 106 -8.22 -12.13 47.25
CA ASP A 106 -9.01 -13.31 47.63
C ASP A 106 -8.26 -14.22 48.63
N ASN A 107 -6.92 -14.28 48.53
CA ASN A 107 -6.10 -15.15 49.38
C ASN A 107 -5.51 -14.42 50.61
N MET A 108 -5.69 -13.12 50.76
CA MET A 108 -5.14 -12.34 51.84
C MET A 108 -5.68 -12.72 53.21
N GLY A 109 -6.92 -13.25 53.27
CA GLY A 109 -7.59 -13.67 54.51
C GLY A 109 -6.98 -14.91 55.17
N ASP A 110 -6.30 -15.74 54.41
CA ASP A 110 -5.71 -17.01 54.87
C ASP A 110 -4.17 -16.94 55.06
N ALA A 111 -3.56 -15.75 54.84
CA ALA A 111 -2.13 -15.52 54.86
C ALA A 111 -1.60 -15.30 56.29
N ASP A 112 -0.37 -15.76 56.57
CA ASP A 112 0.35 -15.37 57.77
C ASP A 112 0.87 -13.91 57.69
N GLU A 113 1.33 -13.35 58.80
CA GLU A 113 1.73 -11.92 58.90
C GLU A 113 2.88 -11.56 57.92
N ALA A 114 3.82 -12.46 57.65
CA ALA A 114 4.92 -12.25 56.73
C ALA A 114 4.42 -12.29 55.26
N GLN A 115 3.56 -13.23 54.94
CA GLN A 115 2.91 -13.36 53.63
C GLN A 115 1.99 -12.16 53.36
N MET A 116 1.22 -11.70 54.36
CA MET A 116 0.34 -10.55 54.26
C MET A 116 1.11 -9.28 53.91
N ASN A 117 2.26 -9.02 54.54
CA ASN A 117 3.10 -7.87 54.23
C ASN A 117 3.63 -7.90 52.79
N THR A 118 4.08 -9.06 52.31
CA THR A 118 4.55 -9.23 50.92
C THR A 118 3.42 -9.04 49.93
N MET A 119 2.23 -9.57 50.23
CA MET A 119 1.02 -9.40 49.40
C MET A 119 0.59 -7.94 49.34
N MET A 120 0.65 -7.19 50.44
CA MET A 120 0.34 -5.74 50.47
C MET A 120 1.31 -4.91 49.62
N GLU A 121 2.61 -5.21 49.67
CA GLU A 121 3.61 -4.52 48.82
C GLU A 121 3.39 -4.81 47.34
N GLU A 122 3.13 -6.10 47.00
CA GLU A 122 2.82 -6.48 45.62
C GLU A 122 1.52 -5.79 45.12
N LEU A 123 0.49 -5.78 45.95
CA LEU A 123 -0.81 -5.13 45.63
C LEU A 123 -0.63 -3.63 45.39
N GLY A 124 0.13 -2.93 46.25
CA GLY A 124 0.43 -1.51 46.04
C GLY A 124 1.17 -1.25 44.73
N THR A 125 2.17 -2.08 44.44
CA THR A 125 2.94 -1.98 43.19
C THR A 125 2.04 -2.20 41.96
N ILE A 126 1.16 -3.19 41.97
CA ILE A 126 0.23 -3.47 40.88
C ILE A 126 -0.76 -2.29 40.72
N GLN A 127 -1.32 -1.78 41.81
CA GLN A 127 -2.24 -0.62 41.76
C GLN A 127 -1.58 0.61 41.15
N ASP A 128 -0.36 0.93 41.54
CA ASP A 128 0.40 2.06 41.01
C ASP A 128 0.66 1.87 39.50
N LEU A 129 0.99 0.68 39.05
CA LEU A 129 1.19 0.36 37.63
C LEU A 129 -0.11 0.46 36.83
N LEU A 130 -1.21 -0.08 37.34
CA LEU A 130 -2.52 0.02 36.69
C LEU A 130 -2.99 1.49 36.57
N MET A 131 -2.76 2.31 37.61
CA MET A 131 -3.05 3.75 37.56
C MET A 131 -2.15 4.48 36.58
N ALA A 132 -0.85 4.19 36.57
CA ALA A 132 0.12 4.84 35.67
C ALA A 132 -0.15 4.54 34.19
N HIS A 133 -0.77 3.40 33.90
CA HIS A 133 -1.14 2.98 32.53
C HIS A 133 -2.62 3.23 32.18
N ASP A 134 -3.34 4.03 32.96
CA ASP A 134 -4.74 4.42 32.70
C ASP A 134 -5.67 3.20 32.53
N PHE A 135 -5.48 2.13 33.31
CA PHE A 135 -6.23 0.89 33.20
C PHE A 135 -7.75 1.09 33.23
N TYR A 136 -8.22 1.97 34.13
CA TYR A 136 -9.65 2.18 34.36
C TYR A 136 -10.38 2.93 33.24
N VAL A 137 -9.65 3.46 32.26
CA VAL A 137 -10.22 4.14 31.08
C VAL A 137 -9.98 3.36 29.77
N ILE A 138 -9.51 2.10 29.84
CA ILE A 138 -9.25 1.25 28.68
C ILE A 138 -10.49 1.13 27.80
N ASP A 139 -11.67 0.91 28.38
CA ASP A 139 -12.90 0.78 27.60
C ASP A 139 -13.18 2.05 26.77
N SER A 140 -12.97 3.23 27.35
CA SER A 140 -13.12 4.49 26.64
C SER A 140 -12.10 4.64 25.51
N LYS A 141 -10.84 4.23 25.72
CA LYS A 141 -9.79 4.25 24.68
C LYS A 141 -10.11 3.29 23.54
N VAL A 142 -10.63 2.11 23.85
CA VAL A 142 -11.06 1.11 22.86
C VAL A 142 -12.22 1.64 22.01
N GLU A 143 -13.22 2.27 22.65
CA GLU A 143 -14.35 2.89 21.93
C GLU A 143 -13.91 4.07 21.07
N GLU A 144 -12.99 4.91 21.56
CA GLU A 144 -12.45 6.06 20.82
C GLU A 144 -11.74 5.60 19.55
N VAL A 145 -10.80 4.64 19.67
CA VAL A 145 -10.06 4.11 18.51
C VAL A 145 -10.99 3.31 17.59
N GLY A 146 -11.95 2.56 18.15
CA GLY A 146 -12.96 1.85 17.37
C GLY A 146 -13.76 2.81 16.48
N ARG A 147 -14.25 3.90 17.03
CA ARG A 147 -14.96 4.96 16.29
C ARG A 147 -14.06 5.65 15.29
N ALA A 148 -12.84 5.98 15.69
CA ALA A 148 -11.87 6.68 14.84
C ALA A 148 -11.46 5.86 13.59
N LEU A 149 -11.61 4.55 13.61
CA LEU A 149 -11.36 3.65 12.48
C LEU A 149 -12.65 3.11 11.82
N GLY A 150 -13.82 3.58 12.26
CA GLY A 150 -15.12 3.14 11.74
C GLY A 150 -15.45 1.68 12.06
N LEU A 151 -14.96 1.17 13.19
CA LEU A 151 -15.24 -0.19 13.65
C LEU A 151 -16.58 -0.28 14.38
N ASP A 152 -17.05 0.83 14.96
CA ASP A 152 -18.36 0.97 15.57
C ASP A 152 -19.49 0.80 14.55
N GLU A 153 -19.30 1.26 13.32
CA GLU A 153 -20.25 1.05 12.21
C GLU A 153 -20.38 -0.42 11.81
N ILE A 154 -19.29 -1.19 11.94
CA ILE A 154 -19.27 -2.64 11.68
C ILE A 154 -19.98 -3.39 12.81
N GLY A 155 -19.94 -2.83 14.02
CA GLY A 155 -20.45 -3.41 15.27
C GLY A 155 -19.32 -4.01 16.11
N MET A 156 -19.02 -3.37 17.25
CA MET A 156 -17.89 -3.74 18.13
C MET A 156 -18.03 -5.16 18.72
N ASP A 157 -19.21 -5.70 18.80
CA ASP A 157 -19.51 -7.04 19.36
C ASP A 157 -19.61 -8.12 18.26
N ARG A 158 -19.28 -7.79 17.02
CA ARG A 158 -19.25 -8.73 15.89
C ARG A 158 -18.02 -9.63 15.95
N ASP A 159 -18.21 -10.91 15.58
CA ASP A 159 -17.11 -11.88 15.50
C ASP A 159 -16.15 -11.51 14.37
N VAL A 160 -14.83 -11.51 14.67
CA VAL A 160 -13.79 -11.13 13.72
C VAL A 160 -13.65 -12.09 12.54
N THR A 161 -14.17 -13.31 12.63
CA THR A 161 -14.17 -14.29 11.54
C THR A 161 -15.12 -13.91 10.40
N GLU A 162 -16.16 -13.14 10.70
CA GLU A 162 -17.15 -12.66 9.73
C GLU A 162 -16.67 -11.41 8.95
N LEU A 163 -15.54 -10.84 9.33
CA LEU A 163 -15.03 -9.61 8.75
C LEU A 163 -14.39 -9.84 7.38
N SER A 164 -14.56 -8.87 6.49
CA SER A 164 -13.78 -8.80 5.24
C SER A 164 -12.27 -8.58 5.52
N GLY A 165 -11.42 -8.84 4.53
CA GLY A 165 -9.96 -8.62 4.66
C GLY A 165 -9.63 -7.20 5.10
N GLY A 166 -10.22 -6.18 4.48
CA GLY A 166 -10.01 -4.78 4.84
C GLY A 166 -10.50 -4.43 6.25
N GLN A 167 -11.65 -4.98 6.68
CA GLN A 167 -12.16 -4.80 8.03
C GLN A 167 -11.24 -5.43 9.08
N ARG A 168 -10.68 -6.61 8.81
CA ARG A 168 -9.66 -7.24 9.68
C ARG A 168 -8.42 -6.38 9.81
N THR A 169 -7.95 -5.80 8.71
CA THR A 169 -6.80 -4.90 8.73
C THR A 169 -7.06 -3.66 9.60
N LYS A 170 -8.27 -3.09 9.56
CA LYS A 170 -8.66 -1.99 10.47
C LYS A 170 -8.61 -2.39 11.94
N VAL A 171 -9.11 -3.58 12.29
CA VAL A 171 -9.07 -4.09 13.67
C VAL A 171 -7.63 -4.29 14.14
N LEU A 172 -6.77 -4.88 13.30
CA LEU A 172 -5.35 -5.07 13.60
C LEU A 172 -4.62 -3.74 13.77
N LEU A 173 -4.92 -2.75 12.91
CA LEU A 173 -4.39 -1.40 13.05
C LEU A 173 -4.83 -0.78 14.38
N GLY A 174 -6.12 -0.85 14.73
CA GLY A 174 -6.63 -0.33 16.00
C GLY A 174 -5.96 -0.96 17.22
N LYS A 175 -5.81 -2.29 17.23
CA LYS A 175 -5.08 -3.00 18.28
C LYS A 175 -3.64 -2.51 18.40
N LEU A 176 -2.95 -2.36 17.27
CA LEU A 176 -1.56 -1.92 17.21
C LEU A 176 -1.39 -0.48 17.74
N LEU A 177 -2.29 0.43 17.36
CA LEU A 177 -2.27 1.81 17.85
C LEU A 177 -2.54 1.90 19.36
N LEU A 178 -3.43 1.06 19.89
CA LEU A 178 -3.70 0.98 21.34
C LEU A 178 -2.51 0.45 22.13
N GLN A 179 -1.70 -0.43 21.56
CA GLN A 179 -0.49 -0.96 22.20
C GLN A 179 0.61 0.10 22.39
N LYS A 180 0.61 1.17 21.59
CA LYS A 180 1.63 2.24 21.61
C LYS A 180 3.07 1.71 21.69
N PRO A 181 3.52 0.84 20.76
CA PRO A 181 4.85 0.26 20.82
C PRO A 181 5.94 1.31 20.72
N ASP A 182 7.18 0.96 21.13
CA ASP A 182 8.35 1.85 20.97
C ASP A 182 8.69 2.12 19.50
N ILE A 183 8.32 1.17 18.64
CA ILE A 183 8.46 1.30 17.19
C ILE A 183 7.22 0.75 16.51
N LEU A 184 6.65 1.58 15.64
CA LEU A 184 5.48 1.24 14.86
C LEU A 184 5.89 1.01 13.40
N LEU A 185 5.63 -0.18 12.88
CA LEU A 185 5.89 -0.55 11.49
C LEU A 185 4.56 -0.65 10.75
N LEU A 186 4.36 0.23 9.77
CA LEU A 186 3.11 0.35 9.01
C LEU A 186 3.37 0.14 7.52
N ASP A 187 2.73 -0.87 6.95
CA ASP A 187 2.75 -1.14 5.51
C ASP A 187 1.37 -0.85 4.92
N GLU A 188 1.27 0.26 4.16
CA GLU A 188 0.06 0.75 3.51
C GLU A 188 -1.16 0.87 4.46
N PRO A 189 -1.05 1.58 5.59
CA PRO A 189 -2.12 1.63 6.59
C PRO A 189 -3.37 2.39 6.13
N THR A 190 -3.25 3.22 5.10
CA THR A 190 -4.37 4.00 4.53
C THR A 190 -5.26 3.18 3.61
N ASN A 191 -4.78 2.04 3.12
CA ASN A 191 -5.61 1.11 2.38
C ASN A 191 -6.79 0.69 3.25
N TYR A 192 -8.00 0.68 2.71
CA TYR A 192 -9.25 0.35 3.41
C TYR A 192 -9.78 1.42 4.40
N LEU A 193 -9.09 2.55 4.59
CA LEU A 193 -9.58 3.69 5.34
C LEU A 193 -10.25 4.70 4.40
N ASP A 194 -11.31 5.33 4.86
CA ASP A 194 -11.87 6.49 4.16
C ASP A 194 -11.19 7.80 4.61
N VAL A 195 -11.55 8.90 3.96
CA VAL A 195 -10.90 10.20 4.15
C VAL A 195 -10.93 10.65 5.62
N GLN A 196 -12.03 10.40 6.35
CA GLN A 196 -12.15 10.84 7.74
C GLN A 196 -11.21 10.04 8.65
N HIS A 197 -11.13 8.72 8.44
CA HIS A 197 -10.25 7.84 9.21
C HIS A 197 -8.77 8.07 8.88
N ILE A 198 -8.45 8.38 7.61
CA ILE A 198 -7.09 8.78 7.21
C ILE A 198 -6.69 10.07 7.93
N GLU A 199 -7.57 11.07 8.00
CA GLU A 199 -7.27 12.34 8.67
C GLU A 199 -7.05 12.16 10.19
N TRP A 200 -7.80 11.25 10.82
CA TRP A 200 -7.56 10.90 12.21
C TRP A 200 -6.21 10.18 12.39
N LEU A 201 -5.90 9.17 11.56
CA LEU A 201 -4.63 8.45 11.61
C LEU A 201 -3.44 9.39 11.41
N LYS A 202 -3.57 10.35 10.50
CA LYS A 202 -2.56 11.40 10.27
C LYS A 202 -2.28 12.18 11.55
N ARG A 203 -3.31 12.67 12.23
CA ARG A 203 -3.15 13.40 13.52
C ARG A 203 -2.50 12.51 14.57
N TYR A 204 -2.94 11.27 14.68
CA TYR A 204 -2.36 10.32 15.61
C TYR A 204 -0.86 10.11 15.37
N LEU A 205 -0.43 9.94 14.11
CA LEU A 205 0.99 9.75 13.77
C LEU A 205 1.82 11.04 13.93
N GLN A 206 1.23 12.21 13.70
CA GLN A 206 1.90 13.49 13.96
C GLN A 206 2.21 13.70 15.44
N GLU A 207 1.34 13.22 16.32
CA GLU A 207 1.48 13.31 17.79
C GLU A 207 2.22 12.10 18.38
N TYR A 208 2.62 11.14 17.55
CA TYR A 208 3.29 9.91 18.01
C TYR A 208 4.71 10.21 18.47
N GLU A 209 4.98 10.08 19.78
CA GLU A 209 6.27 10.42 20.38
C GLU A 209 7.39 9.42 20.06
N ASN A 210 7.01 8.18 19.78
CA ASN A 210 7.96 7.10 19.49
C ASN A 210 8.32 7.06 17.99
N ALA A 211 9.21 6.15 17.61
CA ALA A 211 9.64 6.02 16.23
C ALA A 211 8.62 5.21 15.40
N PHE A 212 8.54 5.50 14.10
CA PHE A 212 7.83 4.64 13.18
C PHE A 212 8.53 4.54 11.80
N ILE A 213 8.24 3.44 11.10
CA ILE A 213 8.57 3.25 9.69
C ILE A 213 7.24 3.07 8.94
N LEU A 214 7.01 3.92 7.96
CA LEU A 214 5.78 3.97 7.17
C LEU A 214 6.09 3.71 5.69
N ILE A 215 5.38 2.74 5.11
CA ILE A 215 5.28 2.56 3.66
C ILE A 215 3.90 3.07 3.27
N SER A 216 3.84 4.01 2.33
CA SER A 216 2.58 4.49 1.76
C SER A 216 2.77 5.02 0.34
N HIS A 217 1.76 4.80 -0.49
CA HIS A 217 1.64 5.38 -1.83
C HIS A 217 0.72 6.62 -1.84
N ASP A 218 0.16 6.98 -0.69
CA ASP A 218 -0.55 8.24 -0.46
C ASP A 218 0.47 9.31 -0.08
N ILE A 219 0.92 10.07 -1.09
CA ILE A 219 1.97 11.08 -0.91
C ILE A 219 1.55 12.22 0.03
N PRO A 220 0.35 12.81 -0.09
CA PRO A 220 -0.11 13.82 0.86
C PRO A 220 -0.10 13.34 2.32
N PHE A 221 -0.57 12.12 2.56
CA PHE A 221 -0.52 11.50 3.89
C PHE A 221 0.92 11.30 4.35
N LEU A 222 1.76 10.65 3.52
CA LEU A 222 3.17 10.40 3.82
C LEU A 222 3.90 11.70 4.18
N ASN A 223 3.76 12.73 3.34
CA ASN A 223 4.43 14.02 3.49
C ASN A 223 4.05 14.75 4.79
N SER A 224 2.85 14.50 5.28
CA SER A 224 2.34 15.16 6.50
C SER A 224 2.86 14.56 7.81
N VAL A 225 3.36 13.32 7.82
CA VAL A 225 3.68 12.59 9.05
C VAL A 225 5.16 12.21 9.19
N ILE A 226 5.94 12.25 8.10
CA ILE A 226 7.37 11.86 8.13
C ILE A 226 8.29 13.07 8.26
N ASN A 227 9.50 12.82 8.76
CA ASN A 227 10.59 13.80 8.80
C ASN A 227 11.89 13.28 8.17
N LEU A 228 11.88 12.04 7.74
CA LEU A 228 13.02 11.33 7.16
C LEU A 228 12.55 10.35 6.11
N ILE A 229 13.29 10.21 5.02
CA ILE A 229 13.04 9.22 3.97
C ILE A 229 14.23 8.29 3.83
N TYR A 230 13.91 6.99 3.71
CA TYR A 230 14.80 6.01 3.12
C TYR A 230 14.25 5.61 1.75
N HIS A 231 15.02 5.91 0.71
CA HIS A 231 14.67 5.59 -0.67
C HIS A 231 15.34 4.29 -1.08
N MET A 232 14.50 3.33 -1.46
CA MET A 232 14.91 2.01 -1.91
C MET A 232 14.88 1.96 -3.44
N GLU A 233 16.04 1.85 -4.03
CA GLU A 233 16.20 1.79 -5.48
C GLU A 233 17.46 1.00 -5.85
N ASN A 234 17.36 0.15 -6.88
CA ASN A 234 18.51 -0.57 -7.43
C ASN A 234 19.33 -1.33 -6.37
N GLN A 235 18.63 -2.06 -5.47
CA GLN A 235 19.23 -2.87 -4.40
C GLN A 235 19.95 -2.05 -3.31
N ARG A 236 19.79 -0.73 -3.31
CA ARG A 236 20.39 0.20 -2.35
C ARG A 236 19.31 0.90 -1.53
N LEU A 237 19.73 1.45 -0.43
CA LEU A 237 18.88 2.19 0.50
C LEU A 237 19.58 3.51 0.86
N ASP A 238 19.06 4.60 0.32
CA ASP A 238 19.62 5.94 0.52
C ASP A 238 18.77 6.75 1.50
N ARG A 239 19.45 7.45 2.42
CA ARG A 239 18.82 8.28 3.45
C ARG A 239 18.71 9.73 3.02
N TYR A 240 17.52 10.32 3.14
CA TYR A 240 17.21 11.73 2.89
C TYR A 240 16.52 12.35 4.10
N VAL A 241 17.00 13.52 4.55
CA VAL A 241 16.39 14.26 5.65
C VAL A 241 15.38 15.25 5.10
N GLY A 242 14.17 15.21 5.63
CA GLY A 242 13.05 16.05 5.24
C GLY A 242 11.83 15.23 4.82
N ASP A 243 10.86 15.93 4.28
CA ASP A 243 9.63 15.39 3.73
C ASP A 243 9.82 14.85 2.30
N TYR A 244 8.72 14.36 1.71
CA TYR A 244 8.76 13.77 0.37
C TYR A 244 9.07 14.80 -0.72
N ASP A 245 8.59 16.03 -0.60
CA ASP A 245 8.82 17.07 -1.61
C ASP A 245 10.28 17.45 -1.67
N LYS A 246 10.90 17.65 -0.51
CA LYS A 246 12.35 17.90 -0.40
C LYS A 246 13.18 16.72 -0.90
N PHE A 247 12.74 15.49 -0.61
CA PHE A 247 13.38 14.30 -1.17
C PHE A 247 13.38 14.34 -2.70
N GLN A 248 12.22 14.63 -3.33
CA GLN A 248 12.11 14.70 -4.79
C GLN A 248 13.05 15.71 -5.41
N GLU A 249 13.16 16.90 -4.82
CA GLU A 249 14.11 17.93 -5.29
C GLU A 249 15.56 17.44 -5.23
N VAL A 250 15.98 16.91 -4.09
CA VAL A 250 17.35 16.41 -3.90
C VAL A 250 17.65 15.20 -4.79
N TYR A 251 16.68 14.29 -4.93
CA TYR A 251 16.82 13.11 -5.78
C TYR A 251 16.96 13.49 -7.25
N ALA A 252 16.14 14.42 -7.75
CA ALA A 252 16.21 14.91 -9.13
C ALA A 252 17.61 15.52 -9.44
N VAL A 253 18.15 16.32 -8.52
CA VAL A 253 19.50 16.89 -8.67
C VAL A 253 20.57 15.79 -8.68
N LYS A 254 20.54 14.84 -7.76
CA LYS A 254 21.48 13.71 -7.72
C LYS A 254 21.44 12.87 -9.00
N LYS A 255 20.23 12.56 -9.48
CA LYS A 255 20.02 11.80 -10.72
C LYS A 255 20.62 12.53 -11.92
N ALA A 256 20.34 13.82 -12.06
CA ALA A 256 20.91 14.64 -13.14
C ALA A 256 22.45 14.71 -13.09
N GLN A 257 23.03 14.82 -11.89
CA GLN A 257 24.48 14.79 -11.70
C GLN A 257 25.10 13.45 -12.11
N LEU A 258 24.46 12.34 -11.71
CA LEU A 258 24.91 10.98 -12.06
C LEU A 258 24.86 10.74 -13.58
N GLU A 259 23.76 11.14 -14.24
CA GLU A 259 23.62 11.06 -15.69
C GLU A 259 24.66 11.91 -16.43
N ALA A 260 24.94 13.11 -15.94
CA ALA A 260 25.98 13.96 -16.50
C ALA A 260 27.39 13.37 -16.32
N ALA A 261 27.67 12.79 -15.15
CA ALA A 261 28.93 12.10 -14.87
C ALA A 261 29.09 10.86 -15.78
N TYR A 262 28.04 10.07 -15.94
CA TYR A 262 28.02 8.91 -16.85
C TYR A 262 28.33 9.34 -18.29
N LYS A 263 27.62 10.35 -18.82
CA LYS A 263 27.87 10.85 -20.19
C LYS A 263 29.31 11.30 -20.40
N ARG A 264 29.90 12.04 -19.43
CA ARG A 264 31.30 12.46 -19.49
C ARG A 264 32.25 11.27 -19.48
N GLN A 265 31.99 10.29 -18.61
CA GLN A 265 32.81 9.08 -18.54
C GLN A 265 32.72 8.26 -19.82
N GLN A 266 31.54 8.10 -20.41
CA GLN A 266 31.37 7.37 -21.69
C GLN A 266 32.11 8.07 -22.83
N GLN A 267 32.13 9.41 -22.87
CA GLN A 267 32.93 10.16 -23.84
C GLN A 267 34.43 9.92 -23.63
N GLU A 268 34.89 9.97 -22.37
CA GLU A 268 36.32 9.71 -22.06
C GLU A 268 36.71 8.28 -22.42
N ILE A 269 35.88 7.30 -22.14
CA ILE A 269 36.09 5.88 -22.53
C ILE A 269 36.22 5.78 -24.05
N ALA A 270 35.26 6.35 -24.81
CA ALA A 270 35.28 6.32 -26.26
C ALA A 270 36.53 6.96 -26.86
N GLU A 271 36.97 8.12 -26.32
CA GLU A 271 38.20 8.78 -26.75
C GLU A 271 39.47 7.95 -26.46
N LEU A 272 39.52 7.32 -25.29
CA LEU A 272 40.63 6.45 -24.92
C LEU A 272 40.68 5.19 -25.77
N GLU A 273 39.52 4.53 -26.03
CA GLU A 273 39.41 3.35 -26.90
C GLU A 273 39.81 3.66 -28.33
N ASP A 274 39.33 4.78 -28.90
CA ASP A 274 39.70 5.23 -30.25
C ASP A 274 41.21 5.50 -30.37
N PHE A 275 41.77 6.18 -29.36
CA PHE A 275 43.22 6.41 -29.32
C PHE A 275 44.00 5.10 -29.27
N VAL A 276 43.61 4.15 -28.41
CA VAL A 276 44.25 2.84 -28.30
C VAL A 276 44.14 2.08 -29.63
N ALA A 277 42.98 2.06 -30.26
CA ALA A 277 42.73 1.37 -31.51
C ALA A 277 43.63 1.90 -32.62
N ARG A 278 43.79 3.25 -32.75
CA ARG A 278 44.61 3.85 -33.80
C ARG A 278 46.13 3.74 -33.57
N ASN A 279 46.56 3.61 -32.31
CA ASN A 279 47.99 3.70 -31.97
C ASN A 279 48.62 2.41 -31.46
N LYS A 280 47.87 1.35 -31.18
CA LYS A 280 48.37 0.05 -30.68
C LYS A 280 49.33 -0.65 -31.62
N ALA A 281 49.14 -0.51 -32.93
CA ALA A 281 49.97 -1.15 -33.95
C ALA A 281 51.25 -0.38 -34.32
N ARG A 282 51.40 0.91 -33.95
CA ARG A 282 52.54 1.75 -34.30
C ARG A 282 53.63 1.69 -33.22
N VAL A 283 54.87 1.38 -33.62
CA VAL A 283 56.01 1.21 -32.69
C VAL A 283 56.25 2.47 -31.85
N SER A 284 56.19 3.67 -32.47
CA SER A 284 56.47 4.96 -31.81
C SER A 284 55.41 5.37 -30.77
N THR A 285 54.14 4.93 -30.89
CA THR A 285 53.04 5.33 -30.02
C THR A 285 52.51 4.17 -29.15
N ARG A 286 53.05 2.95 -29.31
CA ARG A 286 52.64 1.76 -28.60
C ARG A 286 52.64 1.91 -27.08
N ASN A 287 53.71 2.52 -26.52
CA ASN A 287 53.82 2.72 -25.06
C ASN A 287 52.73 3.66 -24.53
N MET A 288 52.37 4.72 -25.30
CA MET A 288 51.30 5.64 -24.95
C MET A 288 49.93 4.96 -25.03
N ALA A 289 49.72 4.13 -26.07
CA ALA A 289 48.49 3.33 -26.20
C ALA A 289 48.33 2.32 -25.03
N MET A 290 49.43 1.65 -24.65
CA MET A 290 49.44 0.73 -23.49
C MET A 290 49.16 1.45 -22.17
N SER A 291 49.67 2.67 -21.98
CA SER A 291 49.39 3.48 -20.79
C SER A 291 47.91 3.85 -20.70
N ARG A 292 47.29 4.23 -21.83
CA ARG A 292 45.86 4.56 -21.88
C ARG A 292 44.97 3.32 -21.74
N GLN A 293 45.37 2.17 -22.28
CA GLN A 293 44.71 0.91 -22.03
C GLN A 293 44.71 0.57 -20.54
N LYS A 294 45.84 0.71 -19.84
CA LYS A 294 45.91 0.49 -18.39
C LYS A 294 45.02 1.47 -17.60
N LYS A 295 44.78 2.68 -18.11
CA LYS A 295 43.84 3.65 -17.51
C LYS A 295 42.39 3.14 -17.68
N LEU A 296 42.02 2.65 -18.88
CA LEU A 296 40.73 2.03 -19.14
C LEU A 296 40.48 0.81 -18.25
N ASP A 297 41.48 -0.09 -18.16
CA ASP A 297 41.37 -1.32 -17.37
C ASP A 297 41.22 -1.07 -15.86
N LYS A 298 41.62 0.10 -15.36
CA LYS A 298 41.50 0.52 -13.96
C LYS A 298 40.34 1.45 -13.69
N MET A 299 39.63 1.86 -14.71
CA MET A 299 38.52 2.80 -14.57
C MET A 299 37.28 2.07 -14.01
N GLU A 300 36.81 2.52 -12.87
CA GLU A 300 35.50 2.07 -12.37
C GLU A 300 34.42 2.68 -13.25
N VAL A 301 33.73 1.83 -14.01
CA VAL A 301 32.69 2.27 -14.93
C VAL A 301 31.43 2.59 -14.12
N ILE A 302 30.92 3.80 -14.30
CA ILE A 302 29.62 4.20 -13.73
C ILE A 302 28.55 3.41 -14.47
N GLU A 303 27.82 2.58 -13.75
CA GLU A 303 26.66 1.88 -14.29
C GLU A 303 25.41 2.71 -13.95
N LEU A 304 24.72 3.19 -14.98
CA LEU A 304 23.36 3.68 -14.79
C LEU A 304 22.45 2.48 -14.59
N ALA A 305 21.69 2.54 -13.53
CA ALA A 305 20.64 1.56 -13.32
C ALA A 305 19.72 1.53 -14.54
N LYS A 306 19.37 0.32 -14.99
CA LYS A 306 18.38 0.15 -16.06
C LYS A 306 17.07 0.75 -15.58
N GLU A 307 16.60 1.79 -16.27
CA GLU A 307 15.28 2.35 -15.98
C GLU A 307 14.24 1.23 -16.09
N LYS A 308 13.46 1.06 -15.03
CA LYS A 308 12.31 0.16 -15.10
C LYS A 308 11.35 0.69 -16.15
N PRO A 309 10.73 -0.19 -16.94
CA PRO A 309 9.74 0.26 -17.91
C PRO A 309 8.63 0.99 -17.14
N LYS A 310 8.46 2.27 -17.45
CA LYS A 310 7.32 3.03 -16.94
C LYS A 310 6.05 2.46 -17.58
N PRO A 311 4.96 2.34 -16.82
CA PRO A 311 3.70 1.90 -17.38
C PRO A 311 3.21 2.92 -18.42
N GLU A 312 2.65 2.42 -19.51
CA GLU A 312 1.97 3.20 -20.55
C GLU A 312 0.56 2.67 -20.70
N PHE A 313 -0.43 3.48 -20.34
CA PHE A 313 -1.83 3.10 -20.44
C PHE A 313 -2.51 3.83 -21.58
N HIS A 314 -3.17 3.06 -22.44
CA HIS A 314 -3.98 3.58 -23.53
C HIS A 314 -5.24 2.75 -23.69
N PHE A 315 -6.40 3.33 -23.35
CA PHE A 315 -7.68 2.65 -23.46
C PHE A 315 -8.14 2.61 -24.92
N LEU A 316 -8.57 1.46 -25.40
CA LEU A 316 -9.15 1.29 -26.73
C LEU A 316 -10.59 1.76 -26.72
N GLU A 317 -10.94 2.60 -27.70
CA GLU A 317 -12.27 3.18 -27.82
C GLU A 317 -13.16 2.28 -28.68
N ALA A 318 -14.31 1.85 -28.13
CA ALA A 318 -15.37 1.19 -28.88
C ALA A 318 -16.24 2.20 -29.64
N ARG A 319 -17.22 1.68 -30.40
CA ARG A 319 -18.24 2.48 -31.07
C ARG A 319 -18.89 3.47 -30.11
N THR A 320 -19.20 4.68 -30.59
CA THR A 320 -19.89 5.72 -29.82
C THR A 320 -21.26 5.20 -29.32
N PRO A 321 -21.54 5.24 -27.99
CA PRO A 321 -22.80 4.80 -27.42
C PRO A 321 -23.96 5.80 -27.68
N GLY A 322 -25.16 5.41 -27.27
CA GLY A 322 -26.33 6.32 -27.25
C GLY A 322 -26.11 7.56 -26.39
N LYS A 323 -27.12 8.41 -26.25
CA LYS A 323 -27.04 9.63 -25.44
C LYS A 323 -26.87 9.32 -23.95
N TYR A 324 -27.64 8.37 -23.49
CA TYR A 324 -27.65 7.91 -22.08
C TYR A 324 -26.81 6.66 -21.94
N ILE A 325 -26.04 6.59 -20.87
CA ILE A 325 -25.27 5.41 -20.50
C ILE A 325 -26.14 4.50 -19.64
N PHE A 326 -26.75 5.06 -18.60
CA PHE A 326 -27.78 4.37 -17.81
C PHE A 326 -28.73 5.37 -17.16
N GLU A 327 -29.93 4.90 -16.84
CA GLU A 327 -30.90 5.60 -16.01
C GLU A 327 -31.40 4.63 -14.95
N THR A 328 -31.51 5.12 -13.70
CA THR A 328 -32.10 4.35 -12.62
C THR A 328 -33.47 4.92 -12.26
N LYS A 329 -34.44 4.03 -11.99
CA LYS A 329 -35.80 4.42 -11.62
C LYS A 329 -36.13 3.79 -10.26
N ASP A 330 -36.22 4.64 -9.24
CA ASP A 330 -36.50 4.27 -7.85
C ASP A 330 -35.64 3.09 -7.37
N LEU A 331 -34.39 3.04 -7.80
CA LEU A 331 -33.45 1.96 -7.52
C LEU A 331 -33.08 1.94 -6.05
N ILE A 332 -33.35 0.84 -5.37
CA ILE A 332 -32.88 0.58 -4.00
C ILE A 332 -31.84 -0.51 -4.05
N ILE A 333 -30.59 -0.15 -3.68
CA ILE A 333 -29.47 -1.09 -3.60
C ILE A 333 -29.36 -1.66 -2.19
N GLY A 334 -28.85 -2.87 -2.09
CA GLY A 334 -28.63 -3.58 -0.83
C GLY A 334 -28.43 -5.07 -1.05
N TYR A 335 -28.32 -5.79 0.05
CA TYR A 335 -28.30 -7.27 0.09
C TYR A 335 -29.57 -7.74 0.80
N ASP A 336 -29.51 -8.06 2.09
CA ASP A 336 -30.67 -8.42 2.90
C ASP A 336 -31.42 -7.18 3.41
N GLU A 337 -30.69 -6.07 3.59
CA GLU A 337 -31.21 -4.78 4.01
C GLU A 337 -30.90 -3.70 2.97
N PRO A 338 -31.78 -2.68 2.84
CA PRO A 338 -31.53 -1.56 1.95
C PRO A 338 -30.36 -0.69 2.46
N LEU A 339 -29.46 -0.34 1.54
CA LEU A 339 -28.34 0.57 1.78
C LEU A 339 -28.66 1.99 1.32
N SER A 340 -29.61 2.17 0.40
CA SER A 340 -29.96 3.46 -0.16
C SER A 340 -31.44 3.77 -0.09
N ARG A 341 -31.76 5.06 -0.11
CA ARG A 341 -33.10 5.56 -0.53
C ARG A 341 -33.33 5.26 -2.00
N PRO A 342 -34.56 5.40 -2.54
CA PRO A 342 -34.79 5.27 -3.98
C PRO A 342 -33.90 6.22 -4.79
N LEU A 343 -33.10 5.66 -5.70
CA LEU A 343 -32.14 6.36 -6.53
C LEU A 343 -32.71 6.60 -7.93
N ASN A 344 -32.67 7.86 -8.37
CA ASN A 344 -33.00 8.30 -9.73
C ASN A 344 -31.77 8.99 -10.31
N LEU A 345 -30.81 8.19 -10.78
CA LEU A 345 -29.54 8.66 -11.33
C LEU A 345 -29.56 8.52 -12.85
N THR A 346 -29.02 9.50 -13.54
CA THR A 346 -28.84 9.47 -15.00
C THR A 346 -27.40 9.79 -15.32
N MET A 347 -26.77 8.97 -16.13
CA MET A 347 -25.43 9.21 -16.67
C MET A 347 -25.48 9.39 -18.16
N GLU A 348 -24.96 10.52 -18.65
CA GLU A 348 -24.90 10.84 -20.07
C GLU A 348 -23.54 10.45 -20.68
N ARG A 349 -23.54 10.31 -22.00
CA ARG A 349 -22.34 10.05 -22.78
C ARG A 349 -21.29 11.15 -22.59
N GLY A 350 -20.04 10.74 -22.36
CA GLY A 350 -18.90 11.63 -22.16
C GLY A 350 -18.77 12.17 -20.74
N GLN A 351 -19.74 11.91 -19.87
CA GLN A 351 -19.66 12.28 -18.46
C GLN A 351 -18.61 11.44 -17.73
N LYS A 352 -17.83 12.08 -16.86
CA LYS A 352 -16.86 11.44 -15.98
C LYS A 352 -17.25 11.74 -14.54
N ALA A 353 -18.03 10.85 -13.94
CA ALA A 353 -18.54 11.01 -12.59
C ALA A 353 -17.65 10.25 -11.58
N VAL A 354 -17.45 10.84 -10.40
CA VAL A 354 -16.81 10.17 -9.27
C VAL A 354 -17.82 9.98 -8.15
N LEU A 355 -17.86 8.74 -7.60
CA LEU A 355 -18.63 8.38 -6.40
C LEU A 355 -17.75 8.57 -5.18
N VAL A 356 -18.17 9.45 -4.27
CA VAL A 356 -17.48 9.72 -3.01
C VAL A 356 -18.37 9.35 -1.83
N GLY A 357 -17.77 9.02 -0.69
CA GLY A 357 -18.49 8.66 0.54
C GLY A 357 -17.72 7.64 1.36
N ALA A 358 -18.17 7.40 2.59
CA ALA A 358 -17.56 6.45 3.51
C ALA A 358 -17.51 5.01 2.98
N ASN A 359 -16.66 4.19 3.55
CA ASN A 359 -16.61 2.76 3.22
C ASN A 359 -17.87 2.07 3.75
N GLY A 360 -18.38 1.09 2.98
CA GLY A 360 -19.60 0.38 3.36
C GLY A 360 -20.91 1.09 2.99
N ILE A 361 -20.89 2.34 2.52
CA ILE A 361 -22.09 3.12 2.17
C ILE A 361 -22.84 2.61 0.92
N GLY A 362 -22.26 1.63 0.20
CA GLY A 362 -22.92 1.01 -0.96
C GLY A 362 -22.36 1.40 -2.32
N LYS A 363 -21.20 2.07 -2.42
CA LYS A 363 -20.58 2.49 -3.69
C LYS A 363 -20.36 1.31 -4.66
N THR A 364 -19.66 0.29 -4.22
CA THR A 364 -19.42 -0.96 -5.00
C THR A 364 -20.73 -1.68 -5.31
N THR A 365 -21.67 -1.68 -4.37
CA THR A 365 -22.99 -2.30 -4.57
C THR A 365 -23.75 -1.57 -5.69
N LEU A 366 -23.69 -0.24 -5.74
CA LEU A 366 -24.30 0.54 -6.83
C LEU A 366 -23.68 0.17 -8.18
N LEU A 367 -22.34 0.13 -8.29
CA LEU A 367 -21.68 -0.30 -9.54
C LEU A 367 -22.12 -1.71 -9.96
N LYS A 368 -22.15 -2.66 -9.03
CA LYS A 368 -22.56 -4.04 -9.29
C LYS A 368 -24.04 -4.14 -9.68
N SER A 369 -24.90 -3.30 -9.10
CA SER A 369 -26.33 -3.24 -9.47
C SER A 369 -26.53 -2.65 -10.86
N ILE A 370 -25.77 -1.62 -11.23
CA ILE A 370 -25.77 -1.06 -12.60
C ILE A 370 -25.32 -2.11 -13.62
N LEU A 371 -24.34 -2.94 -13.27
CA LEU A 371 -23.84 -4.04 -14.11
C LEU A 371 -24.77 -5.27 -14.12
N GLY A 372 -25.79 -5.32 -13.28
CA GLY A 372 -26.66 -6.49 -13.11
C GLY A 372 -25.97 -7.68 -12.41
N LEU A 373 -24.81 -7.44 -11.78
CA LEU A 373 -24.06 -8.47 -11.03
C LEU A 373 -24.67 -8.73 -9.64
N THR A 374 -25.30 -7.71 -9.07
CA THR A 374 -26.06 -7.81 -7.82
C THR A 374 -27.47 -7.35 -8.08
N PRO A 375 -28.50 -8.16 -7.75
CA PRO A 375 -29.89 -7.76 -7.95
C PRO A 375 -30.23 -6.57 -7.06
N ALA A 376 -30.98 -5.61 -7.59
CA ALA A 376 -31.54 -4.54 -6.81
C ALA A 376 -32.66 -5.07 -5.90
N LEU A 377 -32.83 -4.48 -4.72
CA LEU A 377 -33.94 -4.79 -3.82
C LEU A 377 -35.28 -4.26 -4.37
N SER A 378 -35.23 -3.12 -5.06
CA SER A 378 -36.38 -2.50 -5.71
C SER A 378 -35.94 -1.55 -6.83
N GLY A 379 -36.86 -1.19 -7.70
CA GLY A 379 -36.58 -0.30 -8.83
C GLY A 379 -35.93 -1.01 -10.02
N SER A 380 -35.43 -0.24 -10.97
CA SER A 380 -34.81 -0.77 -12.19
C SER A 380 -33.63 0.08 -12.67
N VAL A 381 -32.74 -0.56 -13.41
CA VAL A 381 -31.66 0.08 -14.15
C VAL A 381 -31.92 -0.12 -15.64
N GLU A 382 -32.01 0.95 -16.39
CA GLU A 382 -32.12 0.94 -17.84
C GLU A 382 -30.76 1.31 -18.44
N LEU A 383 -30.15 0.38 -19.15
CA LEU A 383 -28.88 0.61 -19.85
C LEU A 383 -29.14 1.22 -21.23
N GLY A 384 -28.28 2.13 -21.64
CA GLY A 384 -28.34 2.75 -22.96
C GLY A 384 -27.94 1.80 -24.10
N ASP A 385 -28.06 2.29 -25.33
CA ASP A 385 -27.73 1.51 -26.53
C ASP A 385 -26.25 1.48 -26.82
N TYR A 386 -25.79 0.36 -27.40
CA TYR A 386 -24.42 0.17 -27.90
C TYR A 386 -23.32 0.34 -26.85
N LEU A 387 -23.60 -0.06 -25.62
CA LEU A 387 -22.62 0.01 -24.54
C LEU A 387 -21.59 -1.13 -24.66
N SER A 388 -20.33 -0.77 -24.52
CA SER A 388 -19.22 -1.68 -24.29
C SER A 388 -18.56 -1.27 -22.96
N ILE A 389 -18.95 -1.97 -21.88
CA ILE A 389 -18.57 -1.62 -20.53
C ILE A 389 -17.30 -2.35 -20.13
N GLY A 390 -16.29 -1.61 -19.69
CA GLY A 390 -15.13 -2.12 -18.99
C GLY A 390 -15.30 -1.96 -17.48
N TYR A 391 -15.19 -3.04 -16.74
CA TYR A 391 -15.29 -3.02 -15.28
C TYR A 391 -13.97 -3.39 -14.63
N PHE A 392 -13.50 -2.56 -13.72
CA PHE A 392 -12.33 -2.79 -12.89
C PHE A 392 -12.79 -3.12 -11.47
N GLU A 393 -12.67 -4.40 -11.11
CA GLU A 393 -13.03 -4.87 -9.77
C GLU A 393 -11.95 -4.53 -8.74
N GLN A 394 -12.35 -4.35 -7.50
CA GLN A 394 -11.45 -4.03 -6.40
C GLN A 394 -10.41 -5.14 -6.14
N GLU A 395 -10.78 -6.40 -6.21
CA GLU A 395 -9.88 -7.54 -5.96
C GLU A 395 -10.07 -8.64 -7.01
N MET A 396 -9.00 -9.38 -7.29
CA MET A 396 -9.08 -10.63 -8.06
C MET A 396 -9.56 -11.78 -7.17
N ALA A 397 -10.16 -12.79 -7.80
CA ALA A 397 -10.57 -14.00 -7.08
C ALA A 397 -9.37 -14.62 -6.33
N PRO A 398 -9.48 -14.87 -5.03
CA PRO A 398 -8.40 -15.45 -4.25
C PRO A 398 -8.03 -16.84 -4.79
N GLY A 399 -6.72 -17.12 -4.84
CA GLY A 399 -6.22 -18.44 -5.25
C GLY A 399 -6.04 -18.65 -6.75
N ASN A 400 -6.04 -17.61 -7.58
CA ASN A 400 -5.77 -17.72 -9.00
C ASN A 400 -4.35 -18.27 -9.27
N THR A 401 -4.26 -19.50 -9.75
CA THR A 401 -3.01 -20.22 -10.05
C THR A 401 -2.53 -20.06 -11.48
N THR A 402 -3.28 -19.36 -12.34
CA THR A 402 -2.86 -19.11 -13.74
C THR A 402 -1.68 -18.15 -13.78
N THR A 403 -0.84 -18.26 -14.80
CA THR A 403 0.21 -17.27 -15.05
C THR A 403 -0.40 -15.97 -15.56
N CYS A 404 0.30 -14.84 -15.40
CA CYS A 404 -0.18 -13.56 -15.95
C CYS A 404 -0.35 -13.64 -17.46
N LEU A 405 0.54 -14.37 -18.15
CA LEU A 405 0.46 -14.61 -19.57
C LEU A 405 -0.85 -15.32 -19.93
N ASP A 406 -1.15 -16.45 -19.27
CA ASP A 406 -2.34 -17.25 -19.54
C ASP A 406 -3.63 -16.49 -19.18
N GLU A 407 -3.58 -15.68 -18.13
CA GLU A 407 -4.71 -14.88 -17.67
C GLU A 407 -5.14 -13.82 -18.70
N ILE A 408 -4.18 -13.19 -19.38
CA ILE A 408 -4.46 -12.25 -20.48
C ILE A 408 -4.81 -13.02 -21.75
N TRP A 409 -4.10 -14.11 -22.04
CA TRP A 409 -4.35 -14.90 -23.25
C TRP A 409 -5.74 -15.55 -23.26
N LYS A 410 -6.22 -15.97 -22.08
CA LYS A 410 -7.59 -16.50 -21.92
C LYS A 410 -8.65 -15.47 -22.31
N GLU A 411 -8.42 -14.20 -22.01
CA GLU A 411 -9.34 -13.10 -22.35
C GLU A 411 -9.21 -12.67 -23.81
N PHE A 412 -8.00 -12.74 -24.38
CA PHE A 412 -7.69 -12.34 -25.76
C PHE A 412 -7.08 -13.51 -26.54
N PRO A 413 -7.88 -14.55 -26.89
CA PRO A 413 -7.36 -15.74 -27.57
C PRO A 413 -6.80 -15.46 -28.97
N SER A 414 -7.19 -14.34 -29.59
CA SER A 414 -6.67 -13.92 -30.91
C SER A 414 -5.27 -13.32 -30.85
N TYR A 415 -4.76 -12.97 -29.68
CA TYR A 415 -3.44 -12.39 -29.52
C TYR A 415 -2.37 -13.49 -29.65
N THR A 416 -1.26 -13.14 -30.31
CA THR A 416 -0.06 -13.97 -30.28
C THR A 416 0.62 -13.84 -28.91
N GLN A 417 1.44 -14.82 -28.55
CA GLN A 417 2.21 -14.77 -27.29
C GLN A 417 3.06 -13.49 -27.17
N TYR A 418 3.60 -13.00 -28.28
CA TYR A 418 4.36 -11.76 -28.32
C TYR A 418 3.47 -10.55 -27.98
N GLN A 419 2.26 -10.48 -28.52
CA GLN A 419 1.31 -9.41 -28.24
C GLN A 419 0.88 -9.39 -26.77
N VAL A 420 0.63 -10.57 -26.19
CA VAL A 420 0.30 -10.70 -24.76
C VAL A 420 1.46 -10.22 -23.89
N ARG A 421 2.69 -10.66 -24.18
CA ARG A 421 3.88 -10.20 -23.46
C ARG A 421 4.10 -8.70 -23.59
N SER A 422 3.92 -8.16 -24.80
CA SER A 422 4.04 -6.72 -25.06
C SER A 422 2.99 -5.92 -24.30
N ALA A 423 1.73 -6.37 -24.24
CA ALA A 423 0.66 -5.72 -23.49
C ALA A 423 0.97 -5.67 -21.98
N LEU A 424 1.40 -6.79 -21.40
CA LEU A 424 1.80 -6.86 -19.98
C LEU A 424 3.04 -6.00 -19.69
N ALA A 425 4.03 -5.99 -20.58
CA ALA A 425 5.23 -5.16 -20.43
C ALA A 425 4.90 -3.66 -20.49
N LYS A 426 3.98 -3.23 -21.37
CA LYS A 426 3.46 -1.84 -21.40
C LYS A 426 2.76 -1.44 -20.11
N CYS A 427 2.19 -2.38 -19.36
CA CYS A 427 1.64 -2.11 -18.04
C CYS A 427 2.72 -2.04 -16.93
N GLY A 428 4.00 -2.10 -17.28
CA GLY A 428 5.10 -2.02 -16.33
C GLY A 428 5.42 -3.34 -15.62
N LEU A 429 5.00 -4.49 -16.18
CA LEU A 429 5.33 -5.81 -15.67
C LEU A 429 6.61 -6.32 -16.30
N THR A 430 7.52 -6.84 -15.49
CA THR A 430 8.77 -7.46 -15.96
C THR A 430 8.52 -8.86 -16.52
N THR A 431 9.46 -9.39 -17.31
CA THR A 431 9.37 -10.75 -17.86
C THR A 431 9.08 -11.80 -16.78
N LYS A 432 9.71 -11.66 -15.60
CA LYS A 432 9.49 -12.57 -14.47
C LYS A 432 8.05 -12.51 -13.95
N HIS A 433 7.48 -11.30 -13.82
CA HIS A 433 6.07 -11.12 -13.40
C HIS A 433 5.11 -11.75 -14.42
N ILE A 434 5.42 -11.59 -15.72
CA ILE A 434 4.60 -12.14 -16.82
C ILE A 434 4.50 -13.66 -16.75
N GLU A 435 5.57 -14.33 -16.35
CA GLU A 435 5.65 -15.80 -16.23
C GLU A 435 5.19 -16.32 -14.85
N SER A 436 5.04 -15.44 -13.87
CA SER A 436 4.61 -15.79 -12.52
C SER A 436 3.10 -16.04 -12.44
N GLN A 437 2.70 -16.88 -11.49
CA GLN A 437 1.28 -17.04 -11.16
C GLN A 437 0.72 -15.75 -10.56
N VAL A 438 -0.52 -15.39 -10.91
CA VAL A 438 -1.18 -14.17 -10.44
C VAL A 438 -1.22 -14.09 -8.92
N ARG A 439 -1.47 -15.21 -8.22
CA ARG A 439 -1.52 -15.25 -6.74
C ARG A 439 -0.20 -14.89 -6.04
N VAL A 440 0.94 -14.99 -6.75
CA VAL A 440 2.28 -14.73 -6.17
C VAL A 440 2.68 -13.26 -6.33
N LEU A 441 1.93 -12.51 -7.15
CA LEU A 441 2.19 -11.11 -7.39
C LEU A 441 1.78 -10.25 -6.19
N SER A 442 2.48 -9.13 -6.00
CA SER A 442 2.04 -8.07 -5.09
C SER A 442 0.70 -7.46 -5.53
N GLY A 443 -0.03 -6.82 -4.61
CA GLY A 443 -1.29 -6.16 -4.93
C GLY A 443 -1.19 -5.17 -6.10
N GLY A 444 -0.10 -4.41 -6.18
CA GLY A 444 0.15 -3.48 -7.27
C GLY A 444 0.41 -4.15 -8.62
N GLU A 445 1.11 -5.28 -8.63
CA GLU A 445 1.33 -6.07 -9.85
C GLU A 445 0.03 -6.74 -10.32
N GLN A 446 -0.80 -7.24 -9.39
CA GLN A 446 -2.14 -7.76 -9.70
C GLN A 446 -3.04 -6.66 -10.27
N ALA A 447 -2.99 -5.44 -9.73
CA ALA A 447 -3.72 -4.29 -10.27
C ALA A 447 -3.29 -3.98 -11.72
N LYS A 448 -1.98 -4.03 -12.01
CA LYS A 448 -1.45 -3.86 -13.38
C LYS A 448 -1.92 -4.95 -14.35
N VAL A 449 -2.08 -6.21 -13.90
CA VAL A 449 -2.68 -7.29 -14.72
C VAL A 449 -4.14 -6.99 -15.03
N ARG A 450 -4.92 -6.55 -14.04
CA ARG A 450 -6.33 -6.15 -14.24
C ARG A 450 -6.46 -4.96 -15.20
N LEU A 451 -5.60 -3.94 -15.03
CA LEU A 451 -5.54 -2.81 -15.97
C LEU A 451 -5.18 -3.28 -17.38
N CYS A 452 -4.25 -4.23 -17.54
CA CYS A 452 -3.90 -4.77 -18.83
C CYS A 452 -5.11 -5.40 -19.55
N LYS A 453 -5.97 -6.13 -18.83
CA LYS A 453 -7.22 -6.64 -19.38
C LYS A 453 -8.13 -5.51 -19.85
N LEU A 454 -8.30 -4.50 -19.03
CA LEU A 454 -9.20 -3.39 -19.31
C LEU A 454 -8.73 -2.53 -20.50
N ILE A 455 -7.42 -2.25 -20.57
CA ILE A 455 -6.83 -1.40 -21.61
C ILE A 455 -6.90 -2.05 -23.00
N ASN A 456 -6.77 -3.38 -23.06
CA ASN A 456 -6.80 -4.12 -24.34
C ASN A 456 -8.21 -4.48 -24.79
N ARG A 457 -9.24 -4.09 -24.04
CA ARG A 457 -10.66 -4.26 -24.40
C ARG A 457 -11.17 -2.96 -25.02
N GLU A 458 -11.87 -3.07 -26.15
CA GLU A 458 -12.59 -1.93 -26.70
C GLU A 458 -13.77 -1.55 -25.81
N THR A 459 -13.77 -0.34 -25.25
CA THR A 459 -14.78 0.13 -24.32
C THR A 459 -15.25 1.54 -24.69
N ASN A 460 -16.48 1.87 -24.32
CA ASN A 460 -17.01 3.24 -24.39
C ASN A 460 -17.53 3.73 -23.03
N VAL A 461 -17.55 2.84 -22.04
CA VAL A 461 -17.84 3.13 -20.63
C VAL A 461 -16.87 2.40 -19.73
N LEU A 462 -16.28 3.09 -18.78
CA LEU A 462 -15.44 2.50 -17.73
C LEU A 462 -16.12 2.66 -16.38
N LEU A 463 -16.29 1.54 -15.67
CA LEU A 463 -16.70 1.48 -14.28
C LEU A 463 -15.49 1.04 -13.46
N LEU A 464 -14.97 1.93 -12.63
CA LEU A 464 -13.70 1.72 -11.92
C LEU A 464 -13.92 1.75 -10.41
N ASP A 465 -13.67 0.63 -9.75
CA ASP A 465 -13.81 0.50 -8.30
C ASP A 465 -12.43 0.57 -7.63
N GLU A 466 -12.11 1.74 -7.08
CA GLU A 466 -10.86 2.07 -6.40
C GLU A 466 -9.60 1.65 -7.19
N PRO A 467 -9.44 2.09 -8.44
CA PRO A 467 -8.37 1.63 -9.31
C PRO A 467 -6.97 2.12 -8.89
N THR A 468 -6.89 3.07 -7.97
CA THR A 468 -5.63 3.62 -7.44
C THR A 468 -5.02 2.76 -6.34
N ASN A 469 -5.82 1.89 -5.71
CA ASN A 469 -5.36 1.05 -4.62
C ASN A 469 -4.19 0.16 -5.07
N HIS A 470 -3.15 0.12 -4.24
CA HIS A 470 -1.92 -0.63 -4.47
C HIS A 470 -1.05 -0.19 -5.68
N LEU A 471 -1.46 0.83 -6.45
CA LEU A 471 -0.62 1.36 -7.52
C LEU A 471 0.49 2.25 -6.96
N ASP A 472 1.69 2.12 -7.52
CA ASP A 472 2.78 3.06 -7.26
C ASP A 472 2.50 4.43 -7.91
N VAL A 473 3.26 5.44 -7.52
CA VAL A 473 3.06 6.83 -7.95
C VAL A 473 3.09 6.96 -9.46
N ASP A 474 4.08 6.34 -10.12
CA ASP A 474 4.21 6.39 -11.60
C ASP A 474 2.98 5.78 -12.30
N ALA A 475 2.46 4.66 -11.78
CA ALA A 475 1.27 4.02 -12.33
C ALA A 475 -0.01 4.83 -12.08
N LYS A 476 -0.14 5.49 -10.91
CA LYS A 476 -1.26 6.39 -10.62
C LYS A 476 -1.29 7.60 -11.55
N GLU A 477 -0.14 8.25 -11.75
CA GLU A 477 -0.02 9.40 -12.67
C GLU A 477 -0.35 9.01 -14.10
N GLU A 478 0.16 7.87 -14.56
CA GLU A 478 -0.10 7.38 -15.90
C GLU A 478 -1.58 6.98 -16.08
N LEU A 479 -2.19 6.34 -15.07
CA LEU A 479 -3.63 6.03 -15.09
C LEU A 479 -4.46 7.32 -15.17
N LYS A 480 -4.15 8.32 -14.36
CA LYS A 480 -4.83 9.63 -14.41
C LYS A 480 -4.70 10.26 -15.78
N ARG A 481 -3.50 10.23 -16.39
CA ARG A 481 -3.25 10.73 -17.74
C ARG A 481 -4.12 10.01 -18.79
N ALA A 482 -4.12 8.68 -18.72
CA ALA A 482 -4.88 7.84 -19.66
C ALA A 482 -6.40 8.05 -19.54
N LEU A 483 -6.92 8.15 -18.31
CA LEU A 483 -8.35 8.42 -18.06
C LEU A 483 -8.76 9.83 -18.49
N LYS A 484 -7.87 10.82 -18.37
CA LYS A 484 -8.11 12.17 -18.94
C LYS A 484 -8.22 12.14 -20.46
N ALA A 485 -7.36 11.38 -21.12
CA ALA A 485 -7.34 11.25 -22.59
C ALA A 485 -8.50 10.40 -23.14
N TYR A 486 -9.08 9.53 -22.31
CA TYR A 486 -10.19 8.65 -22.70
C TYR A 486 -11.47 9.46 -22.98
N LYS A 487 -12.06 9.25 -24.17
CA LYS A 487 -13.24 10.00 -24.63
C LYS A 487 -14.58 9.39 -24.21
N GLY A 488 -14.56 8.14 -23.73
CA GLY A 488 -15.75 7.47 -23.23
C GLY A 488 -16.21 8.03 -21.88
N SER A 489 -17.29 7.47 -21.37
CA SER A 489 -17.83 7.82 -20.05
C SER A 489 -17.13 7.05 -18.96
N ILE A 490 -16.96 7.66 -17.79
CA ILE A 490 -16.29 7.05 -16.63
C ILE A 490 -17.17 7.22 -15.40
N LEU A 491 -17.42 6.11 -14.69
CA LEU A 491 -17.92 6.13 -13.32
C LEU A 491 -16.85 5.55 -12.40
N LEU A 492 -16.30 6.40 -11.55
CA LEU A 492 -15.12 6.12 -10.73
C LEU A 492 -15.49 6.13 -9.26
N ILE A 493 -15.12 5.10 -8.52
CA ILE A 493 -15.03 5.15 -7.06
C ILE A 493 -13.58 5.47 -6.71
N CYS A 494 -13.36 6.56 -5.97
CA CYS A 494 -12.03 6.96 -5.54
C CYS A 494 -12.10 7.78 -4.25
N HIS A 495 -11.17 7.50 -3.33
CA HIS A 495 -11.02 8.22 -2.07
C HIS A 495 -9.93 9.31 -2.12
N GLU A 496 -9.17 9.38 -3.20
CA GLU A 496 -8.05 10.31 -3.36
C GLU A 496 -8.49 11.56 -4.15
N PRO A 497 -8.74 12.73 -3.49
CA PRO A 497 -9.14 13.96 -4.19
C PRO A 497 -8.15 14.37 -5.27
N ASP A 498 -6.84 14.30 -4.99
CA ASP A 498 -5.78 14.64 -5.94
C ASP A 498 -5.82 13.80 -7.21
N PHE A 499 -6.35 12.58 -7.14
CA PHE A 499 -6.49 11.73 -8.31
C PHE A 499 -7.65 12.16 -9.20
N TYR A 500 -8.84 12.40 -8.65
CA TYR A 500 -10.02 12.70 -9.46
C TYR A 500 -10.18 14.19 -9.77
N GLU A 501 -9.52 15.11 -9.08
CA GLU A 501 -9.49 16.54 -9.41
C GLU A 501 -8.91 16.77 -10.80
N GLY A 502 -9.68 17.52 -11.63
CA GLY A 502 -9.34 17.78 -13.02
C GLY A 502 -9.48 16.57 -13.96
N LEU A 503 -10.04 15.45 -13.47
CA LEU A 503 -10.49 14.30 -14.25
C LEU A 503 -12.02 14.21 -14.28
N ALA A 504 -12.65 14.25 -13.10
CA ALA A 504 -14.10 14.14 -12.97
C ALA A 504 -14.82 15.42 -13.41
N THR A 505 -15.91 15.27 -14.15
CA THR A 505 -16.82 16.36 -14.50
C THR A 505 -17.87 16.58 -13.42
N ASP A 506 -18.21 15.51 -12.68
CA ASP A 506 -19.27 15.49 -11.68
C ASP A 506 -18.82 14.69 -10.46
N VAL A 507 -19.23 15.15 -9.29
CA VAL A 507 -19.02 14.45 -8.01
C VAL A 507 -20.37 14.03 -7.47
N TRP A 508 -20.56 12.74 -7.29
CA TRP A 508 -21.76 12.14 -6.69
C TRP A 508 -21.47 11.74 -5.27
N ASP A 509 -22.03 12.46 -4.32
CA ASP A 509 -21.84 12.14 -2.89
C ASP A 509 -22.89 11.12 -2.43
N CYS A 510 -22.40 9.96 -2.03
CA CYS A 510 -23.28 8.88 -1.59
C CYS A 510 -24.04 9.21 -0.29
N ARG A 511 -23.60 10.21 0.48
CA ARG A 511 -24.32 10.68 1.68
C ARG A 511 -25.71 11.24 1.35
N ASP A 512 -25.90 11.74 0.14
CA ASP A 512 -27.19 12.33 -0.28
C ASP A 512 -28.33 11.29 -0.33
N TRP A 513 -28.00 10.02 -0.51
CA TRP A 513 -28.98 8.94 -0.64
C TRP A 513 -28.78 7.75 0.29
N ALA A 514 -27.72 7.69 1.06
CA ALA A 514 -27.49 6.61 1.99
C ALA A 514 -28.55 6.57 3.10
N LEU A 515 -28.97 5.38 3.51
CA LEU A 515 -29.85 5.20 4.66
C LEU A 515 -29.07 5.21 5.97
N ARG A 516 -27.82 4.73 5.94
CA ARG A 516 -26.90 4.80 7.06
C ARG A 516 -25.97 5.99 6.78
N LEU A 517 -26.21 7.09 7.48
CA LEU A 517 -25.25 8.18 7.58
C LEU A 517 -24.23 7.75 8.63
N SER A 518 -23.02 7.48 8.22
CA SER A 518 -21.89 7.20 9.10
C SER A 518 -21.52 8.43 9.93
#